data_feee2913481462fac3fba9bd3dc65414
#
_entry.id   feee2913481462fac3fba9bd3dc65414
#
_cell.length_a   1.000
_cell.length_b   1.000
_cell.length_c   1.000
_cell.angle_alpha   90.00
_cell.angle_beta   90.00
_cell.angle_gamma   90.00
#
_symmetry.space_group_name_H-M   'P 1'
#
loop_
_entity.id
_entity.type
_entity.pdbx_description
1 polymer ?
#
loop_
_entity_poly.entity_id
_entity_poly.type
_entity_poly.pdbx_seq_one_letter_code
_entity_poly.pdbx_strand_id
1 'polypeptide(L)'
;MKAVLLFVLLGGSLALAQPRPARDTADVGPRGSWSVGVFNPLRFAPLEGVEFQTHPLLFLVAPNVDARFALVRSPLRLTAEAGLSVPTFGLRLLKGYLFPVWATSQNDIGWMLVPRVGLALSGDALAQDVWTLKADASFRVPLGPNSATPLNFFLTPVELALAAPLTGFRSRVSGAYDHAFNDRLRLRGELNLYLTGAQGRLVVSGQDVGAIAPISPFVVTAHLGLDIAVFQHSRITAGVLWANADQGATRVVEGGDGFSERRRVRSNDFLPTLDFIWAGF
;
A
#
# COMPACT_ATOMS: atom_id res chain seq x y z
N MET A 1 0.68 21.72 -32.28
CA MET A 1 -0.07 22.28 -31.14
C MET A 1 0.04 21.48 -29.82
N LYS A 2 0.25 20.14 -29.80
CA LYS A 2 0.30 19.37 -28.57
C LYS A 2 1.60 19.57 -27.74
N ALA A 3 2.73 19.91 -28.34
CA ALA A 3 4.00 20.15 -27.62
C ALA A 3 4.04 21.53 -26.93
N VAL A 4 3.29 22.50 -27.38
CA VAL A 4 3.25 23.87 -26.81
C VAL A 4 2.51 23.87 -25.46
N LEU A 5 1.51 23.00 -25.28
CA LEU A 5 0.75 22.92 -24.04
C LEU A 5 1.62 22.37 -22.87
N LEU A 6 2.55 21.47 -23.20
CA LEU A 6 3.48 20.92 -22.20
C LEU A 6 4.50 21.98 -21.74
N PHE A 7 4.94 22.85 -22.64
CA PHE A 7 5.88 23.93 -22.32
C PHE A 7 5.25 25.06 -21.49
N VAL A 8 3.98 25.38 -21.70
CA VAL A 8 3.24 26.40 -20.93
C VAL A 8 3.00 25.92 -19.49
N LEU A 9 2.78 24.62 -19.27
CA LEU A 9 2.65 24.04 -17.92
C LEU A 9 3.98 24.03 -17.16
N LEU A 10 5.11 23.97 -17.84
CA LEU A 10 6.44 23.97 -17.25
C LEU A 10 7.04 25.36 -17.06
N GLY A 11 6.54 26.38 -17.80
CA GLY A 11 7.09 27.74 -17.84
C GLY A 11 6.39 28.78 -16.94
N GLY A 12 5.30 28.44 -16.28
CA GLY A 12 4.52 29.38 -15.48
C GLY A 12 5.18 29.74 -14.15
N SER A 13 5.55 30.99 -14.00
CA SER A 13 5.99 31.77 -12.82
C SER A 13 7.12 31.18 -11.96
N LEU A 14 8.25 31.91 -11.98
CA LEU A 14 9.37 31.85 -11.05
C LEU A 14 8.99 32.40 -9.64
N ALA A 15 7.91 31.96 -9.06
CA ALA A 15 7.80 32.08 -7.61
C ALA A 15 8.81 31.10 -7.04
N LEU A 16 9.70 31.56 -6.17
CA LEU A 16 10.68 30.75 -5.43
C LEU A 16 9.89 29.67 -4.64
N ALA A 17 9.60 28.58 -5.31
CA ALA A 17 8.96 27.43 -4.70
C ALA A 17 10.04 26.80 -3.81
N GLN A 18 9.83 26.78 -2.51
CA GLN A 18 10.66 25.97 -1.63
C GLN A 18 10.70 24.52 -2.17
N PRO A 19 11.88 23.87 -2.16
CA PRO A 19 12.02 22.49 -2.61
C PRO A 19 10.98 21.64 -1.89
N ARG A 20 10.08 21.02 -2.61
CA ARG A 20 9.03 20.21 -1.98
C ARG A 20 9.64 18.92 -1.46
N PRO A 21 9.32 18.53 -0.22
CA PRO A 21 9.87 17.32 0.36
C PRO A 21 9.43 16.09 -0.47
N ALA A 22 10.32 15.11 -0.54
CA ALA A 22 10.00 13.79 -1.06
C ALA A 22 8.83 13.19 -0.25
N ARG A 23 7.99 12.42 -0.92
CA ARG A 23 6.80 11.85 -0.30
C ARG A 23 7.09 10.47 0.27
N ASP A 24 6.26 10.06 1.22
CA ASP A 24 6.34 8.73 1.83
C ASP A 24 7.73 8.39 2.39
N THR A 25 8.43 9.40 2.89
CA THR A 25 9.70 9.30 3.61
C THR A 25 9.46 9.14 5.11
N ALA A 26 10.54 9.07 5.89
CA ALA A 26 10.48 9.16 7.35
C ALA A 26 10.19 10.59 7.86
N ASP A 27 10.01 11.56 6.98
CA ASP A 27 9.65 12.92 7.39
C ASP A 27 8.20 12.99 7.86
N VAL A 28 8.00 13.67 8.95
CA VAL A 28 6.70 14.10 9.46
C VAL A 28 6.51 15.56 9.08
N GLY A 29 5.33 15.90 8.61
CA GLY A 29 5.02 17.28 8.20
C GLY A 29 5.21 18.29 9.33
N PRO A 30 5.49 19.58 9.02
CA PRO A 30 5.53 20.64 10.02
C PRO A 30 4.16 20.79 10.67
N ARG A 31 4.15 21.32 11.90
CA ARG A 31 2.91 21.57 12.65
C ARG A 31 1.91 22.37 11.82
N GLY A 32 0.67 21.91 11.79
CA GLY A 32 -0.45 22.52 11.06
C GLY A 32 -0.53 22.10 9.58
N SER A 33 0.48 21.43 9.05
CA SER A 33 0.45 20.97 7.66
C SER A 33 -0.55 19.85 7.46
N TRP A 34 -1.12 19.80 6.26
CA TRP A 34 -2.00 18.72 5.82
C TRP A 34 -1.78 18.39 4.34
N SER A 35 -2.10 17.18 3.95
CA SER A 35 -2.17 16.79 2.55
C SER A 35 -3.20 15.71 2.34
N VAL A 36 -3.85 15.69 1.18
CA VAL A 36 -4.82 14.66 0.79
C VAL A 36 -4.71 14.40 -0.70
N GLY A 37 -4.76 13.14 -1.09
CA GLY A 37 -4.91 12.72 -2.48
C GLY A 37 -6.21 11.96 -2.69
N VAL A 38 -6.52 11.66 -3.95
CA VAL A 38 -7.65 10.78 -4.27
C VAL A 38 -7.35 9.36 -3.77
N PHE A 39 -6.16 8.85 -4.07
CA PHE A 39 -5.69 7.53 -3.64
C PHE A 39 -4.63 7.60 -2.53
N ASN A 40 -4.10 8.78 -2.24
CA ASN A 40 -3.16 8.99 -1.15
C ASN A 40 -3.91 9.34 0.14
N PRO A 41 -3.38 8.93 1.30
CA PRO A 41 -4.03 9.21 2.58
C PRO A 41 -4.12 10.71 2.85
N LEU A 42 -5.18 11.11 3.56
CA LEU A 42 -5.23 12.37 4.27
C LEU A 42 -4.19 12.30 5.40
N ARG A 43 -3.30 13.28 5.42
CA ARG A 43 -2.28 13.46 6.45
C ARG A 43 -2.53 14.78 7.14
N PHE A 44 -2.32 14.81 8.44
CA PHE A 44 -2.42 16.02 9.25
C PHE A 44 -1.43 15.98 10.40
N ALA A 45 -0.62 17.02 10.55
CA ALA A 45 0.39 17.16 11.59
C ALA A 45 -0.08 18.18 12.65
N PRO A 46 -0.85 17.79 13.71
CA PRO A 46 -1.33 18.71 14.73
C PRO A 46 -0.21 19.24 15.62
N LEU A 47 0.84 18.45 15.80
CA LEU A 47 1.97 18.76 16.66
C LEU A 47 3.28 18.51 15.90
N GLU A 48 4.32 19.18 16.34
CA GLU A 48 5.66 18.96 15.79
C GLU A 48 6.12 17.51 16.04
N GLY A 49 6.45 16.80 14.96
CA GLY A 49 6.90 15.41 15.04
C GLY A 49 5.80 14.37 15.20
N VAL A 50 4.53 14.77 15.13
CA VAL A 50 3.38 13.86 15.15
C VAL A 50 2.49 14.13 13.94
N GLU A 51 2.23 13.11 13.15
CA GLU A 51 1.35 13.15 11.99
C GLU A 51 0.32 12.02 12.08
N PHE A 52 -0.94 12.34 11.85
CA PHE A 52 -2.00 11.37 11.69
C PHE A 52 -2.31 11.16 10.20
N GLN A 53 -2.65 9.93 9.85
CA GLN A 53 -3.03 9.57 8.50
C GLN A 53 -4.31 8.74 8.52
N THR A 54 -5.18 8.98 7.54
CA THR A 54 -6.32 8.12 7.25
C THR A 54 -6.54 8.08 5.75
N HIS A 55 -6.94 6.95 5.21
CA HIS A 55 -7.19 6.81 3.78
C HIS A 55 -8.67 7.08 3.48
N PRO A 56 -9.06 8.23 2.89
CA PRO A 56 -10.46 8.63 2.77
C PRO A 56 -11.32 7.60 2.04
N LEU A 57 -10.84 7.05 0.92
CA LEU A 57 -11.59 6.03 0.17
C LEU A 57 -11.72 4.71 0.93
N LEU A 58 -10.66 4.28 1.61
CA LEU A 58 -10.70 3.06 2.42
C LEU A 58 -11.47 3.26 3.72
N PHE A 59 -11.62 4.49 4.21
CA PHE A 59 -12.34 4.76 5.45
C PHE A 59 -13.79 4.30 5.40
N LEU A 60 -14.44 4.39 4.24
CA LEU A 60 -15.82 3.93 4.04
C LEU A 60 -15.94 2.40 4.15
N VAL A 61 -14.89 1.67 3.77
CA VAL A 61 -14.89 0.20 3.74
C VAL A 61 -14.17 -0.37 4.97
N ALA A 62 -13.09 0.24 5.35
CA ALA A 62 -12.24 -0.14 6.49
C ALA A 62 -11.80 1.12 7.22
N PRO A 63 -12.62 1.65 8.15
CA PRO A 63 -12.21 2.77 8.99
C PRO A 63 -10.80 2.53 9.52
N ASN A 64 -9.91 3.48 9.27
CA ASN A 64 -8.48 3.35 9.57
C ASN A 64 -7.90 4.67 10.06
N VAL A 65 -6.94 4.58 10.93
CA VAL A 65 -6.11 5.69 11.38
C VAL A 65 -4.71 5.17 11.66
N ASP A 66 -3.71 5.89 11.17
CA ASP A 66 -2.30 5.68 11.49
C ASP A 66 -1.74 6.94 12.13
N ALA A 67 -0.88 6.78 13.12
CA ALA A 67 -0.09 7.84 13.73
C ALA A 67 1.38 7.61 13.43
N ARG A 68 2.11 8.69 13.11
CA ARG A 68 3.54 8.70 12.84
C ARG A 68 4.24 9.60 13.83
N PHE A 69 5.33 9.13 14.41
CA PHE A 69 6.09 9.79 15.45
C PHE A 69 7.54 9.93 15.00
N ALA A 70 8.01 11.14 14.76
CA ALA A 70 9.41 11.42 14.45
C ALA A 70 10.28 11.14 15.66
N LEU A 71 11.11 10.10 15.60
CA LEU A 71 12.05 9.72 16.66
C LEU A 71 13.40 10.40 16.50
N VAL A 72 13.90 10.50 15.26
CA VAL A 72 15.13 11.16 14.89
C VAL A 72 14.89 12.01 13.65
N ARG A 73 15.46 13.23 13.61
CA ARG A 73 15.20 14.19 12.53
C ARG A 73 16.43 14.54 11.68
N SER A 74 17.62 14.26 12.15
CA SER A 74 18.88 14.57 11.44
C SER A 74 20.05 13.80 12.05
N PRO A 75 21.05 13.37 11.27
CA PRO A 75 21.17 13.43 9.80
C PRO A 75 20.30 12.35 9.12
N LEU A 76 20.05 11.24 9.80
CA LEU A 76 19.09 10.23 9.40
C LEU A 76 17.75 10.52 10.08
N ARG A 77 16.67 10.36 9.34
CA ARG A 77 15.30 10.57 9.83
C ARG A 77 14.69 9.23 10.14
N LEU A 78 14.26 9.04 11.37
CA LEU A 78 13.61 7.81 11.83
C LEU A 78 12.23 8.15 12.37
N THR A 79 11.22 7.43 11.91
CA THR A 79 9.82 7.59 12.32
C THR A 79 9.24 6.25 12.70
N ALA A 80 8.59 6.19 13.87
CA ALA A 80 7.74 5.08 14.25
C ALA A 80 6.31 5.29 13.73
N GLU A 81 5.67 4.22 13.31
CA GLU A 81 4.29 4.21 12.82
C GLU A 81 3.46 3.25 13.66
N ALA A 82 2.27 3.69 14.06
CA ALA A 82 1.28 2.85 14.73
C ALA A 82 -0.09 3.12 14.14
N GLY A 83 -0.85 2.09 13.85
CA GLY A 83 -2.15 2.24 13.20
C GLY A 83 -3.16 1.22 13.66
N LEU A 84 -4.40 1.50 13.34
CA LEU A 84 -5.54 0.64 13.61
C LEU A 84 -6.56 0.73 12.47
N SER A 85 -7.07 -0.41 12.02
CA SER A 85 -8.22 -0.43 11.13
C SER A 85 -9.28 -1.42 11.59
N VAL A 86 -10.55 -1.16 11.17
CA VAL A 86 -11.74 -1.95 11.51
C VAL A 86 -12.41 -2.39 10.20
N PRO A 87 -11.92 -3.43 9.52
CA PRO A 87 -12.38 -3.80 8.19
C PRO A 87 -13.72 -4.54 8.16
N THR A 88 -14.28 -4.91 9.32
CA THR A 88 -15.49 -5.74 9.42
C THR A 88 -16.66 -5.19 8.64
N PHE A 89 -16.92 -3.88 8.74
CA PHE A 89 -18.05 -3.24 8.06
C PHE A 89 -17.93 -3.40 6.55
N GLY A 90 -16.79 -3.05 5.99
CA GLY A 90 -16.54 -3.15 4.55
C GLY A 90 -16.52 -4.57 4.04
N LEU A 91 -15.92 -5.51 4.79
CA LEU A 91 -15.95 -6.91 4.41
C LEU A 91 -17.37 -7.47 4.37
N ARG A 92 -18.24 -7.08 5.31
CA ARG A 92 -19.67 -7.45 5.30
C ARG A 92 -20.41 -6.81 4.13
N LEU A 93 -20.12 -5.55 3.81
CA LEU A 93 -20.68 -4.88 2.64
C LEU A 93 -20.24 -5.56 1.34
N LEU A 94 -18.95 -5.88 1.21
CA LEU A 94 -18.39 -6.61 0.08
C LEU A 94 -19.06 -7.99 -0.08
N LYS A 95 -19.25 -8.72 1.02
CA LYS A 95 -19.96 -10.01 1.05
C LYS A 95 -21.36 -9.91 0.48
N GLY A 96 -22.12 -8.88 0.87
CA GLY A 96 -23.53 -8.75 0.49
C GLY A 96 -23.77 -8.27 -0.93
N TYR A 97 -22.86 -7.41 -1.47
CA TYR A 97 -23.13 -6.68 -2.70
C TYR A 97 -22.15 -6.97 -3.84
N LEU A 98 -20.86 -7.04 -3.56
CA LEU A 98 -19.84 -7.13 -4.59
C LEU A 98 -19.33 -8.55 -4.81
N PHE A 99 -19.40 -9.40 -3.80
CA PHE A 99 -18.92 -10.78 -3.87
C PHE A 99 -19.96 -11.78 -3.36
N PRO A 100 -20.99 -12.06 -4.18
CA PRO A 100 -22.06 -13.04 -3.78
C PRO A 100 -21.51 -14.43 -3.48
N VAL A 101 -20.33 -14.79 -4.00
CA VAL A 101 -19.62 -16.04 -3.66
C VAL A 101 -19.32 -16.14 -2.15
N TRP A 102 -19.15 -15.02 -1.47
CA TRP A 102 -19.02 -14.97 -0.01
C TRP A 102 -20.35 -15.06 0.73
N ALA A 103 -21.48 -14.92 0.03
CA ALA A 103 -22.81 -14.91 0.64
C ALA A 103 -23.28 -16.28 1.16
N THR A 104 -22.44 -17.32 1.06
CA THR A 104 -22.76 -18.62 1.65
C THR A 104 -22.82 -18.53 3.17
N SER A 105 -23.75 -19.28 3.77
CA SER A 105 -23.95 -19.33 5.23
C SER A 105 -22.72 -19.78 6.03
N GLN A 106 -21.72 -20.34 5.35
CA GLN A 106 -20.46 -20.81 5.95
C GLN A 106 -19.39 -19.72 6.12
N ASN A 107 -19.58 -18.54 5.52
CA ASN A 107 -18.64 -17.44 5.62
C ASN A 107 -19.15 -16.40 6.61
N ASP A 108 -18.86 -16.56 7.87
CA ASP A 108 -19.16 -15.55 8.87
C ASP A 108 -17.99 -14.55 9.00
N ILE A 109 -18.32 -13.26 8.90
CA ILE A 109 -17.37 -12.16 9.07
C ILE A 109 -17.62 -11.53 10.43
N GLY A 110 -16.87 -11.99 11.43
CA GLY A 110 -16.90 -11.48 12.79
C GLY A 110 -16.27 -10.09 12.90
N TRP A 111 -16.50 -9.43 14.03
CA TRP A 111 -15.80 -8.20 14.35
C TRP A 111 -14.31 -8.47 14.52
N MET A 112 -13.50 -7.59 13.98
CA MET A 112 -12.06 -7.67 14.08
C MET A 112 -11.41 -6.29 14.12
N LEU A 113 -10.28 -6.20 14.79
CA LEU A 113 -9.35 -5.09 14.74
C LEU A 113 -8.10 -5.53 13.98
N VAL A 114 -7.49 -4.61 13.26
CA VAL A 114 -6.22 -4.84 12.56
C VAL A 114 -5.23 -3.76 13.00
N PRO A 115 -4.54 -3.95 14.14
CA PRO A 115 -3.43 -3.09 14.51
C PRO A 115 -2.28 -3.22 13.51
N ARG A 116 -1.56 -2.12 13.33
CA ARG A 116 -0.37 -2.00 12.50
C ARG A 116 0.73 -1.31 13.28
N VAL A 117 1.95 -1.78 13.12
CA VAL A 117 3.16 -1.12 13.62
C VAL A 117 4.20 -1.07 12.51
N GLY A 118 5.04 -0.04 12.51
CA GLY A 118 6.06 0.11 11.50
C GLY A 118 7.15 1.09 11.89
N LEU A 119 8.21 1.08 11.10
CA LEU A 119 9.33 2.00 11.15
C LEU A 119 9.64 2.49 9.74
N ALA A 120 9.99 3.75 9.62
CA ALA A 120 10.51 4.35 8.41
C ALA A 120 11.84 5.03 8.71
N LEU A 121 12.84 4.78 7.86
CA LEU A 121 14.17 5.39 7.92
C LEU A 121 14.43 6.07 6.58
N SER A 122 14.85 7.34 6.60
CA SER A 122 15.22 8.07 5.39
C SER A 122 16.53 8.83 5.59
N GLY A 123 17.25 8.98 4.50
CA GLY A 123 18.46 9.79 4.46
C GLY A 123 18.59 10.50 3.13
N ASP A 124 19.35 11.60 3.14
CA ASP A 124 19.68 12.32 1.91
C ASP A 124 20.81 11.58 1.20
N ALA A 125 20.73 11.47 -0.12
CA ALA A 125 21.75 10.84 -0.95
C ALA A 125 22.61 11.90 -1.64
N LEU A 126 22.08 12.54 -2.69
CA LEU A 126 22.75 13.58 -3.46
C LEU A 126 21.83 14.80 -3.54
N ALA A 127 22.37 15.96 -3.24
CA ALA A 127 21.66 17.25 -3.34
C ALA A 127 20.23 17.21 -2.74
N GLN A 128 19.24 16.87 -3.53
CA GLN A 128 17.82 16.81 -3.15
C GLN A 128 17.23 15.39 -3.24
N ASP A 129 18.09 14.39 -3.43
CA ASP A 129 17.67 13.00 -3.53
C ASP A 129 17.51 12.38 -2.15
N VAL A 130 16.51 11.54 -2.00
CA VAL A 130 16.18 10.90 -0.73
C VAL A 130 15.98 9.40 -0.93
N TRP A 131 16.66 8.61 -0.13
CA TRP A 131 16.37 7.19 0.00
C TRP A 131 15.48 6.93 1.23
N THR A 132 14.65 5.92 1.16
CA THR A 132 13.76 5.53 2.26
C THR A 132 13.69 4.01 2.38
N LEU A 133 13.81 3.51 3.59
CA LEU A 133 13.55 2.12 3.95
C LEU A 133 12.37 2.09 4.91
N LYS A 134 11.45 1.15 4.72
CA LYS A 134 10.31 0.96 5.63
C LYS A 134 10.14 -0.52 5.96
N ALA A 135 9.67 -0.77 7.18
CA ALA A 135 9.18 -2.07 7.58
C ALA A 135 7.91 -1.89 8.39
N ASP A 136 6.85 -2.63 8.04
CA ASP A 136 5.59 -2.62 8.79
C ASP A 136 5.00 -4.03 8.90
N ALA A 137 4.20 -4.24 9.95
CA ALA A 137 3.44 -5.45 10.16
C ALA A 137 2.05 -5.12 10.66
N SER A 138 1.07 -5.89 10.22
CA SER A 138 -0.34 -5.79 10.59
C SER A 138 -0.85 -7.15 11.02
N PHE A 139 -1.70 -7.20 12.03
CA PHE A 139 -2.21 -8.43 12.61
C PHE A 139 -3.72 -8.35 12.78
N ARG A 140 -4.41 -9.46 12.53
CA ARG A 140 -5.84 -9.56 12.84
C ARG A 140 -6.03 -9.96 14.30
N VAL A 141 -6.79 -9.16 15.03
CA VAL A 141 -7.31 -9.46 16.36
C VAL A 141 -8.81 -9.74 16.23
N PRO A 142 -9.25 -11.01 16.24
CA PRO A 142 -10.66 -11.34 16.14
C PRO A 142 -11.39 -10.98 17.44
N LEU A 143 -12.55 -10.34 17.32
CA LEU A 143 -13.47 -10.05 18.44
C LEU A 143 -14.73 -10.94 18.40
N GLY A 144 -14.76 -11.92 17.52
CA GLY A 144 -15.83 -12.87 17.33
C GLY A 144 -15.47 -13.93 16.30
N PRO A 145 -16.36 -14.91 16.06
CA PRO A 145 -16.12 -15.96 15.08
C PRO A 145 -15.93 -15.36 13.69
N ASN A 146 -14.97 -15.86 12.96
CA ASN A 146 -14.65 -15.46 11.59
C ASN A 146 -14.24 -16.70 10.79
N SER A 147 -15.10 -17.09 9.86
CA SER A 147 -14.90 -18.21 8.95
C SER A 147 -14.73 -17.76 7.49
N ALA A 148 -14.63 -16.45 7.25
CA ALA A 148 -14.46 -15.93 5.90
C ALA A 148 -13.19 -16.48 5.26
N THR A 149 -13.38 -17.18 4.14
CA THR A 149 -12.28 -17.64 3.30
C THR A 149 -11.71 -16.47 2.52
N PRO A 150 -10.39 -16.38 2.34
CA PRO A 150 -9.79 -15.40 1.48
C PRO A 150 -10.31 -15.55 0.04
N LEU A 151 -10.62 -14.43 -0.58
CA LEU A 151 -10.92 -14.37 -2.01
C LEU A 151 -9.66 -14.06 -2.79
N ASN A 152 -9.57 -14.69 -3.96
CA ASN A 152 -8.64 -14.26 -4.98
C ASN A 152 -9.25 -13.03 -5.66
N PHE A 153 -8.72 -11.86 -5.36
CA PHE A 153 -9.07 -10.63 -6.05
C PHE A 153 -8.20 -10.53 -7.32
N PHE A 154 -8.80 -10.13 -8.42
CA PHE A 154 -8.07 -9.91 -9.68
C PHE A 154 -7.07 -8.74 -9.60
N LEU A 155 -7.04 -8.00 -8.49
CA LEU A 155 -6.20 -6.83 -8.29
C LEU A 155 -5.30 -7.03 -7.07
N THR A 156 -4.03 -7.28 -7.29
CA THR A 156 -3.02 -7.47 -6.23
C THR A 156 -3.01 -6.38 -5.15
N PRO A 157 -3.17 -5.07 -5.46
CA PRO A 157 -3.23 -4.04 -4.40
C PRO A 157 -4.40 -4.23 -3.44
N VAL A 158 -5.56 -4.69 -3.92
CA VAL A 158 -6.72 -4.97 -3.07
C VAL A 158 -6.47 -6.20 -2.19
N GLU A 159 -5.88 -7.24 -2.75
CA GLU A 159 -5.46 -8.42 -2.00
C GLU A 159 -4.50 -8.08 -0.86
N LEU A 160 -3.51 -7.23 -1.14
CA LEU A 160 -2.55 -6.78 -0.14
C LEU A 160 -3.18 -5.90 0.94
N ALA A 161 -4.15 -5.06 0.58
CA ALA A 161 -4.90 -4.26 1.56
C ALA A 161 -5.75 -5.14 2.50
N LEU A 162 -6.30 -6.24 1.99
CA LEU A 162 -7.13 -7.17 2.73
C LEU A 162 -6.36 -8.37 3.31
N ALA A 163 -5.06 -8.47 3.06
CA ALA A 163 -4.27 -9.62 3.49
C ALA A 163 -4.31 -9.84 5.01
N ALA A 164 -4.04 -8.82 5.84
CA ALA A 164 -4.06 -8.98 7.28
C ALA A 164 -5.44 -9.39 7.83
N PRO A 165 -6.56 -8.73 7.47
CA PRO A 165 -7.88 -9.17 7.92
C PRO A 165 -8.26 -10.58 7.48
N LEU A 166 -7.86 -11.02 6.30
CA LEU A 166 -8.25 -12.31 5.76
C LEU A 166 -7.29 -13.44 6.12
N THR A 167 -5.99 -13.19 6.14
CA THR A 167 -4.96 -14.21 6.42
C THR A 167 -4.43 -14.16 7.86
N GLY A 168 -4.84 -13.17 8.64
CA GLY A 168 -4.42 -12.97 10.03
C GLY A 168 -3.15 -12.14 10.18
N PHE A 169 -2.34 -12.01 9.15
CA PHE A 169 -1.06 -11.31 9.19
C PHE A 169 -0.65 -10.76 7.83
N ARG A 170 -0.02 -9.60 7.84
CA ARG A 170 0.73 -9.05 6.70
C ARG A 170 1.94 -8.30 7.23
N SER A 171 3.12 -8.55 6.66
CA SER A 171 4.28 -7.67 6.82
C SER A 171 4.73 -7.12 5.47
N ARG A 172 5.41 -6.00 5.50
CA ARG A 172 6.02 -5.38 4.35
C ARG A 172 7.40 -4.85 4.72
N VAL A 173 8.35 -5.06 3.83
CA VAL A 173 9.63 -4.35 3.80
C VAL A 173 9.70 -3.62 2.46
N SER A 174 10.06 -2.36 2.47
CA SER A 174 10.18 -1.57 1.24
C SER A 174 11.44 -0.72 1.22
N GLY A 175 11.96 -0.50 0.00
CA GLY A 175 12.99 0.45 -0.29
C GLY A 175 12.52 1.39 -1.41
N ALA A 176 12.76 2.69 -1.24
CA ALA A 176 12.42 3.69 -2.23
C ALA A 176 13.58 4.67 -2.44
N TYR A 177 13.66 5.20 -3.63
CA TYR A 177 14.58 6.26 -4.01
C TYR A 177 13.83 7.35 -4.78
N ASP A 178 13.97 8.58 -4.31
CA ASP A 178 13.38 9.78 -4.90
C ASP A 178 14.48 10.64 -5.50
N HIS A 179 14.52 10.77 -6.83
CA HIS A 179 15.43 11.64 -7.56
C HIS A 179 14.73 12.95 -7.93
N ALA A 180 15.30 14.07 -7.54
CA ALA A 180 14.80 15.39 -7.87
C ALA A 180 15.48 15.92 -9.13
N PHE A 181 14.76 16.03 -10.24
CA PHE A 181 15.27 16.72 -11.44
C PHE A 181 15.30 18.25 -11.24
N ASN A 182 14.31 18.76 -10.53
CA ASN A 182 14.18 20.16 -10.14
C ASN A 182 13.10 20.30 -9.04
N ASP A 183 12.80 21.52 -8.63
CA ASP A 183 11.81 21.82 -7.57
C ASP A 183 10.38 21.37 -7.89
N ARG A 184 10.08 21.04 -9.15
CA ARG A 184 8.74 20.66 -9.60
C ARG A 184 8.61 19.22 -10.04
N LEU A 185 9.71 18.56 -10.38
CA LEU A 185 9.69 17.22 -10.96
C LEU A 185 10.59 16.28 -10.17
N ARG A 186 10.01 15.20 -9.67
CA ARG A 186 10.72 14.10 -9.01
C ARG A 186 10.35 12.77 -9.66
N LEU A 187 11.30 11.87 -9.70
CA LEU A 187 11.11 10.47 -10.07
C LEU A 187 11.23 9.62 -8.80
N ARG A 188 10.24 8.80 -8.54
CA ARG A 188 10.26 7.85 -7.43
C ARG A 188 10.25 6.41 -7.93
N GLY A 189 11.26 5.66 -7.54
CA GLY A 189 11.28 4.21 -7.63
C GLY A 189 11.04 3.59 -6.26
N GLU A 190 10.19 2.56 -6.18
CA GLU A 190 9.88 1.85 -4.93
C GLU A 190 9.76 0.35 -5.18
N LEU A 191 10.38 -0.45 -4.33
CA LEU A 191 10.26 -1.90 -4.30
C LEU A 191 9.70 -2.33 -2.96
N ASN A 192 8.67 -3.18 -2.99
CA ASN A 192 8.05 -3.72 -1.78
C ASN A 192 8.07 -5.24 -1.80
N LEU A 193 8.39 -5.82 -0.66
CA LEU A 193 8.30 -7.24 -0.37
C LEU A 193 7.24 -7.46 0.71
N TYR A 194 6.24 -8.25 0.38
CA TYR A 194 5.16 -8.57 1.33
C TYR A 194 5.21 -10.05 1.72
N LEU A 195 5.01 -10.29 3.02
CA LEU A 195 4.70 -11.60 3.54
C LEU A 195 3.31 -11.56 4.14
N THR A 196 2.49 -12.56 3.81
CA THR A 196 1.12 -12.69 4.33
C THR A 196 0.99 -13.97 5.15
N GLY A 197 0.01 -14.00 6.05
CA GLY A 197 -0.30 -15.18 6.84
C GLY A 197 -0.85 -16.32 5.99
N ALA A 198 -0.84 -17.51 6.55
CA ALA A 198 -1.47 -18.68 5.95
C ALA A 198 -2.98 -18.49 5.86
N GLN A 199 -3.56 -18.92 4.76
CA GLN A 199 -5.00 -18.96 4.61
C GLN A 199 -5.60 -20.18 5.32
N GLY A 200 -6.91 -20.09 5.61
CA GLY A 200 -7.65 -21.09 6.33
C GLY A 200 -7.50 -22.52 5.79
N ARG A 201 -7.89 -23.48 6.59
CA ARG A 201 -7.84 -24.91 6.25
C ARG A 201 -9.09 -25.28 5.46
N LEU A 202 -8.92 -26.04 4.39
CA LEU A 202 -10.01 -26.62 3.65
C LEU A 202 -10.49 -27.87 4.39
N VAL A 203 -11.73 -27.81 4.88
CA VAL A 203 -12.37 -28.97 5.47
C VAL A 203 -13.37 -29.52 4.45
N VAL A 204 -13.15 -30.73 3.96
CA VAL A 204 -14.07 -31.44 3.08
C VAL A 204 -14.62 -32.65 3.82
N SER A 205 -15.97 -32.71 3.92
CA SER A 205 -16.67 -33.80 4.64
C SER A 205 -16.17 -34.02 6.07
N GLY A 206 -15.84 -32.95 6.79
CA GLY A 206 -15.33 -33.02 8.16
C GLY A 206 -13.85 -33.39 8.29
N GLN A 207 -13.16 -33.68 7.20
CA GLN A 207 -11.72 -33.93 7.18
C GLN A 207 -10.94 -32.70 6.75
N ASP A 208 -9.90 -32.39 7.49
CA ASP A 208 -8.96 -31.34 7.16
C ASP A 208 -8.08 -31.77 5.99
N VAL A 209 -8.31 -31.20 4.82
CA VAL A 209 -7.61 -31.54 3.58
C VAL A 209 -6.33 -30.67 3.39
N GLY A 210 -6.07 -29.77 4.31
CA GLY A 210 -4.89 -28.90 4.30
C GLY A 210 -5.21 -27.42 4.08
N ALA A 211 -4.17 -26.61 3.99
CA ALA A 211 -4.33 -25.18 3.72
C ALA A 211 -4.88 -24.98 2.30
N ILE A 212 -5.95 -24.19 2.18
CA ILE A 212 -6.36 -23.65 0.89
C ILE A 212 -5.18 -22.82 0.39
N ALA A 213 -4.82 -23.00 -0.87
CA ALA A 213 -3.70 -22.26 -1.47
C ALA A 213 -3.87 -20.76 -1.24
N PRO A 214 -2.94 -20.12 -0.57
CA PRO A 214 -3.09 -18.73 -0.17
C PRO A 214 -3.00 -17.78 -1.37
N ILE A 215 -3.52 -16.57 -1.17
CA ILE A 215 -2.83 -15.36 -1.63
C ILE A 215 -1.34 -15.65 -1.45
N SER A 216 -0.55 -15.41 -2.45
CA SER A 216 0.88 -15.74 -2.37
C SER A 216 1.42 -15.38 -0.99
N PRO A 217 2.00 -16.30 -0.24
CA PRO A 217 2.63 -15.94 1.04
C PRO A 217 3.71 -14.88 0.83
N PHE A 218 4.16 -14.71 -0.40
CA PHE A 218 5.18 -13.77 -0.80
C PHE A 218 4.76 -13.03 -2.08
N VAL A 219 4.60 -11.72 -1.97
CA VAL A 219 4.28 -10.81 -3.09
C VAL A 219 5.37 -9.77 -3.22
N VAL A 220 5.80 -9.53 -4.45
CA VAL A 220 6.72 -8.45 -4.80
C VAL A 220 5.96 -7.41 -5.59
N THR A 221 6.13 -6.14 -5.24
CA THR A 221 5.63 -5.04 -6.07
C THR A 221 6.74 -4.04 -6.33
N ALA A 222 6.77 -3.48 -7.53
CA ALA A 222 7.63 -2.36 -7.86
C ALA A 222 6.79 -1.22 -8.44
N HIS A 223 7.06 -0.01 -8.00
CA HIS A 223 6.39 1.20 -8.51
C HIS A 223 7.44 2.15 -9.06
N LEU A 224 7.17 2.68 -10.24
CA LEU A 224 7.94 3.77 -10.83
C LEU A 224 6.96 4.89 -11.18
N GLY A 225 7.19 6.07 -10.63
CA GLY A 225 6.28 7.20 -10.79
C GLY A 225 6.96 8.54 -10.81
N LEU A 226 6.34 9.47 -11.52
CA LEU A 226 6.68 10.88 -11.56
C LEU A 226 5.77 11.64 -10.60
N ASP A 227 6.36 12.56 -9.84
CA ASP A 227 5.66 13.52 -8.97
C ASP A 227 5.89 14.92 -9.54
N ILE A 228 4.82 15.54 -10.02
CA ILE A 228 4.84 16.81 -10.75
C ILE A 228 4.10 17.87 -9.95
N ALA A 229 4.79 18.91 -9.49
CA ALA A 229 4.16 20.07 -8.88
C ALA A 229 3.46 20.91 -9.94
N VAL A 230 2.13 20.98 -9.89
CA VAL A 230 1.31 21.70 -10.88
C VAL A 230 1.04 23.13 -10.41
N PHE A 231 0.58 23.27 -9.17
CA PHE A 231 0.30 24.57 -8.55
C PHE A 231 1.01 24.66 -7.18
N GLN A 232 0.91 25.83 -6.54
CA GLN A 232 1.58 26.09 -5.27
C GLN A 232 1.26 25.06 -4.18
N HIS A 233 0.03 24.52 -4.17
CA HIS A 233 -0.46 23.59 -3.15
C HIS A 233 -0.88 22.23 -3.72
N SER A 234 -0.60 21.96 -4.99
CA SER A 234 -1.03 20.72 -5.61
C SER A 234 0.04 20.07 -6.47
N ARG A 235 -0.05 18.76 -6.57
CA ARG A 235 0.82 17.94 -7.39
C ARG A 235 0.03 16.80 -8.03
N ILE A 236 0.52 16.32 -9.16
CA ILE A 236 0.05 15.12 -9.84
C ILE A 236 1.14 14.06 -9.70
N THR A 237 0.75 12.86 -9.28
CA THR A 237 1.62 11.69 -9.38
C THR A 237 1.08 10.78 -10.47
N ALA A 238 1.96 10.32 -11.35
CA ALA A 238 1.62 9.39 -12.42
C ALA A 238 2.71 8.34 -12.53
N GLY A 239 2.33 7.07 -12.70
CA GLY A 239 3.31 5.99 -12.73
C GLY A 239 2.73 4.66 -13.14
N VAL A 240 3.53 3.62 -12.90
CA VAL A 240 3.17 2.22 -13.14
C VAL A 240 3.55 1.41 -11.90
N LEU A 241 2.61 0.63 -11.43
CA LEU A 241 2.80 -0.40 -10.42
C LEU A 241 2.90 -1.75 -11.12
N TRP A 242 4.01 -2.43 -10.92
CA TRP A 242 4.16 -3.84 -11.26
C TRP A 242 3.95 -4.69 -10.01
N ALA A 243 3.23 -5.79 -10.14
CA ALA A 243 3.00 -6.74 -9.06
C ALA A 243 3.25 -8.17 -9.53
N ASN A 244 4.00 -8.92 -8.75
CA ASN A 244 4.20 -10.34 -8.95
C ASN A 244 3.60 -11.10 -7.76
N ALA A 245 2.50 -11.80 -8.03
CA ALA A 245 1.74 -12.54 -7.04
C ALA A 245 1.42 -13.96 -7.54
N ASP A 246 1.20 -14.87 -6.61
CA ASP A 246 0.74 -16.23 -6.90
C ASP A 246 -0.76 -16.20 -7.23
N GLN A 247 -1.15 -16.81 -8.33
CA GLN A 247 -2.57 -16.86 -8.75
C GLN A 247 -3.37 -17.97 -8.05
N GLY A 248 -2.77 -18.69 -7.11
CA GLY A 248 -3.43 -19.83 -6.45
C GLY A 248 -3.65 -21.05 -7.36
N ALA A 249 -3.22 -20.98 -8.62
CA ALA A 249 -3.30 -22.06 -9.59
C ALA A 249 -1.99 -22.83 -9.67
N THR A 250 -2.08 -24.14 -9.91
CA THR A 250 -0.92 -24.97 -10.21
C THR A 250 -0.98 -25.43 -11.66
N ARG A 251 0.12 -25.27 -12.38
CA ARG A 251 0.30 -25.84 -13.72
C ARG A 251 1.21 -27.06 -13.61
N VAL A 252 0.81 -28.14 -14.26
CA VAL A 252 1.68 -29.30 -14.44
C VAL A 252 2.62 -28.98 -15.59
N VAL A 253 3.92 -29.02 -15.33
CA VAL A 253 4.97 -28.82 -16.34
C VAL A 253 5.70 -30.16 -16.46
N GLU A 254 5.75 -30.70 -17.67
CA GLU A 254 6.59 -31.88 -17.94
C GLU A 254 8.05 -31.44 -17.97
N GLY A 255 8.85 -32.00 -17.07
CA GLY A 255 10.30 -31.83 -17.07
C GLY A 255 10.94 -32.61 -18.23
N GLY A 256 12.10 -32.15 -18.68
CA GLY A 256 12.87 -32.86 -19.74
C GLY A 256 13.34 -34.27 -19.34
N ASP A 257 13.14 -34.67 -18.10
CA ASP A 257 13.41 -35.99 -17.50
C ASP A 257 12.20 -36.93 -17.47
N GLY A 258 11.06 -36.49 -18.05
CA GLY A 258 9.82 -37.27 -18.10
C GLY A 258 9.00 -37.22 -16.81
N PHE A 259 9.43 -36.48 -15.81
CA PHE A 259 8.65 -36.25 -14.58
C PHE A 259 7.81 -34.99 -14.72
N SER A 260 6.54 -35.06 -14.25
CA SER A 260 5.68 -33.91 -14.21
C SER A 260 5.81 -33.17 -12.85
N GLU A 261 6.22 -31.91 -12.90
CA GLU A 261 6.33 -31.05 -11.73
C GLU A 261 5.13 -30.11 -11.64
N ARG A 262 4.55 -29.98 -10.45
CA ARG A 262 3.51 -28.97 -10.20
C ARG A 262 4.17 -27.65 -9.86
N ARG A 263 4.12 -26.70 -10.79
CA ARG A 263 4.59 -25.33 -10.55
C ARG A 263 3.42 -24.40 -10.26
N ARG A 264 3.58 -23.54 -9.26
CA ARG A 264 2.63 -22.46 -9.01
C ARG A 264 2.71 -21.42 -10.12
N VAL A 265 1.54 -20.97 -10.57
CA VAL A 265 1.43 -19.91 -11.57
C VAL A 265 1.51 -18.58 -10.86
N ARG A 266 2.46 -17.74 -11.22
CA ARG A 266 2.56 -16.35 -10.75
C ARG A 266 2.09 -15.41 -11.85
N SER A 267 1.33 -14.39 -11.46
CA SER A 267 0.97 -13.31 -12.37
C SER A 267 2.03 -12.21 -12.37
N ASN A 268 2.07 -11.47 -13.46
CA ASN A 268 2.80 -10.22 -13.59
C ASN A 268 1.80 -9.16 -14.04
N ASP A 269 1.31 -8.39 -13.09
CA ASP A 269 0.29 -7.38 -13.35
C ASP A 269 0.94 -6.00 -13.44
N PHE A 270 0.52 -5.22 -14.44
CA PHE A 270 0.93 -3.83 -14.61
C PHE A 270 -0.30 -2.94 -14.47
N LEU A 271 -0.28 -2.05 -13.50
CA LEU A 271 -1.38 -1.13 -13.21
C LEU A 271 -0.91 0.30 -13.36
N PRO A 272 -1.54 1.11 -14.20
CA PRO A 272 -1.27 2.54 -14.24
C PRO A 272 -1.72 3.18 -12.92
N THR A 273 -0.92 4.09 -12.41
CA THR A 273 -1.23 4.86 -11.21
C THR A 273 -1.32 6.33 -11.56
N LEU A 274 -2.36 6.99 -11.08
CA LEU A 274 -2.56 8.42 -11.23
C LEU A 274 -3.21 8.94 -9.97
N ASP A 275 -2.66 10.02 -9.40
CA ASP A 275 -3.27 10.68 -8.25
C ASP A 275 -3.10 12.20 -8.35
N PHE A 276 -4.05 12.91 -7.78
CA PHE A 276 -4.00 14.35 -7.61
C PHE A 276 -4.00 14.66 -6.10
N ILE A 277 -3.03 15.44 -5.66
CA ILE A 277 -2.75 15.67 -4.26
C ILE A 277 -2.78 17.15 -3.95
N TRP A 278 -3.55 17.53 -2.95
CA TRP A 278 -3.57 18.84 -2.34
C TRP A 278 -2.78 18.84 -1.04
N ALA A 279 -2.12 19.94 -0.74
CA ALA A 279 -1.41 20.13 0.52
C ALA A 279 -1.55 21.59 0.98
N GLY A 280 -1.58 21.80 2.30
CA GLY A 280 -1.59 23.10 2.94
C GLY A 280 -0.63 23.12 4.13
N PHE A 281 -0.20 24.33 4.49
CA PHE A 281 0.71 24.59 5.62
C PHE A 281 0.07 25.57 6.57
#